data_ea0bb6b30a3efb0041817b82a3d9ef29
#
_entry.id   ea0bb6b30a3efb0041817b82a3d9ef29
#
_cell.length_a   1.000
_cell.length_b   1.000
_cell.length_c   1.000
_cell.angle_alpha   90.00
_cell.angle_beta   90.00
_cell.angle_gamma   90.00
#
_symmetry.space_group_name_H-M   'P 1'
#
loop_
_entity.id
_entity.type
_entity.pdbx_description
1 polymer ?
#
loop_
_entity_poly.entity_id
_entity_poly.type
_entity_poly.pdbx_seq_one_letter_code
_entity_poly.pdbx_strand_id
1 'polypeptide(L)'
;MKRRAAMKSLGVALGGLVALPAWANSWTPESVGPTHFSAIADETLLAEIVETFIPETSTPGAKSLKVQQFVQRMIQDCYDEKAKATFQQGLTQTNTLAQQSYSKPFVQCDSQQRIELLKKMSDETSSKPFIGLVKNLTIRGYTNSEHYLVNIAKYNIAPGFYHGCVPVTQ
;
A
#
# COMPACT_ATOMS: atom_id res chain seq x y z
N MET A 1 -3.33 -44.59 -36.54
CA MET A 1 -3.82 -43.26 -36.02
C MET A 1 -3.08 -42.14 -36.78
N LYS A 2 -3.85 -41.19 -37.32
CA LYS A 2 -3.21 -40.08 -38.09
C LYS A 2 -2.67 -39.06 -37.06
N ARG A 3 -1.37 -38.70 -37.14
CA ARG A 3 -0.69 -37.76 -36.21
C ARG A 3 -1.48 -36.49 -35.92
N ARG A 4 -2.20 -35.97 -36.93
CA ARG A 4 -3.10 -34.81 -36.78
C ARG A 4 -4.31 -35.05 -35.85
N ALA A 5 -4.83 -36.28 -35.78
CA ALA A 5 -5.94 -36.60 -34.90
C ALA A 5 -5.46 -36.70 -33.44
N ALA A 6 -4.26 -37.26 -33.22
CA ALA A 6 -3.63 -37.30 -31.92
C ALA A 6 -3.32 -35.89 -31.38
N MET A 7 -2.83 -34.99 -32.22
CA MET A 7 -2.56 -33.60 -31.80
C MET A 7 -3.86 -32.82 -31.50
N LYS A 8 -4.93 -33.05 -32.27
CA LYS A 8 -6.23 -32.44 -31.99
C LYS A 8 -6.84 -32.95 -30.68
N SER A 9 -6.75 -34.27 -30.43
CA SER A 9 -7.27 -34.82 -29.16
C SER A 9 -6.43 -34.39 -27.98
N LEU A 10 -5.12 -34.20 -28.12
CA LEU A 10 -4.26 -33.65 -27.04
C LEU A 10 -4.60 -32.18 -26.76
N GLY A 11 -4.86 -31.37 -27.78
CA GLY A 11 -5.29 -29.99 -27.64
C GLY A 11 -6.63 -29.85 -26.95
N VAL A 12 -7.59 -30.72 -27.25
CA VAL A 12 -8.91 -30.75 -26.59
C VAL A 12 -8.78 -31.26 -25.15
N ALA A 13 -7.93 -32.26 -24.89
CA ALA A 13 -7.69 -32.78 -23.55
C ALA A 13 -7.00 -31.73 -22.65
N LEU A 14 -6.02 -31.00 -23.17
CA LEU A 14 -5.35 -29.90 -22.44
C LEU A 14 -6.28 -28.69 -22.25
N GLY A 15 -7.08 -28.33 -23.25
CA GLY A 15 -8.08 -27.28 -23.13
C GLY A 15 -9.23 -27.61 -22.19
N GLY A 16 -9.62 -28.92 -22.11
CA GLY A 16 -10.66 -29.39 -21.20
C GLY A 16 -10.19 -29.53 -19.75
N LEU A 17 -8.86 -29.68 -19.53
CA LEU A 17 -8.29 -29.72 -18.17
C LEU A 17 -8.15 -28.34 -17.52
N VAL A 18 -8.28 -27.26 -18.29
CA VAL A 18 -8.35 -25.87 -17.79
C VAL A 18 -9.81 -25.42 -17.70
N ALA A 19 -10.72 -26.29 -17.26
CA ALA A 19 -12.00 -25.83 -16.74
C ALA A 19 -11.71 -25.13 -15.42
N LEU A 20 -11.52 -23.82 -15.48
CA LEU A 20 -11.38 -23.01 -14.27
C LEU A 20 -12.58 -23.31 -13.36
N PRO A 21 -12.37 -23.50 -12.05
CA PRO A 21 -13.46 -23.61 -11.10
C PRO A 21 -14.45 -22.45 -11.30
N ALA A 22 -15.74 -22.69 -11.09
CA ALA A 22 -16.80 -21.70 -11.34
C ALA A 22 -16.53 -20.35 -10.65
N TRP A 23 -15.84 -20.37 -9.51
CA TRP A 23 -15.40 -19.16 -8.81
C TRP A 23 -14.35 -18.35 -9.58
N ALA A 24 -13.51 -18.97 -10.40
CA ALA A 24 -12.50 -18.27 -11.18
C ALA A 24 -13.10 -17.57 -12.42
N ASN A 25 -14.25 -18.03 -12.91
CA ASN A 25 -14.99 -17.39 -14.02
C ASN A 25 -15.67 -16.08 -13.57
N SER A 26 -15.82 -15.85 -12.28
CA SER A 26 -16.35 -14.59 -11.74
C SER A 26 -15.28 -13.52 -11.52
N TRP A 27 -14.00 -13.84 -11.78
CA TRP A 27 -12.90 -12.87 -11.74
C TRP A 27 -12.87 -12.09 -13.07
N THR A 28 -13.69 -11.09 -13.17
CA THR A 28 -13.62 -10.11 -14.26
C THR A 28 -12.83 -8.89 -13.78
N PRO A 29 -12.25 -8.08 -14.68
CA PRO A 29 -11.64 -6.80 -14.31
C PRO A 29 -12.60 -5.92 -13.49
N GLU A 30 -13.92 -6.05 -13.71
CA GLU A 30 -14.96 -5.34 -12.96
C GLU A 30 -15.19 -5.95 -11.58
N SER A 31 -15.09 -7.27 -11.41
CA SER A 31 -15.26 -7.93 -10.11
C SER A 31 -14.00 -7.78 -9.21
N VAL A 32 -12.85 -7.59 -9.82
CA VAL A 32 -11.58 -7.24 -9.17
C VAL A 32 -11.37 -5.71 -9.21
N GLY A 33 -12.39 -4.98 -9.66
CA GLY A 33 -12.37 -3.53 -9.83
C GLY A 33 -11.90 -2.77 -8.58
N PRO A 34 -11.58 -1.49 -8.75
CA PRO A 34 -11.11 -0.69 -7.63
C PRO A 34 -12.15 -0.75 -6.52
N THR A 35 -11.77 -1.31 -5.39
CA THR A 35 -12.54 -1.21 -4.16
C THR A 35 -12.97 0.23 -4.00
N HIS A 36 -14.29 0.48 -3.90
CA HIS A 36 -14.82 1.80 -3.69
C HIS A 36 -14.23 2.37 -2.41
N PHE A 37 -13.16 3.15 -2.57
CA PHE A 37 -12.63 3.91 -1.46
C PHE A 37 -13.62 4.99 -1.07
N SER A 38 -13.81 5.11 0.22
CA SER A 38 -14.36 6.27 0.88
C SER A 38 -13.82 7.56 0.25
N ALA A 39 -14.62 8.58 0.16
CA ALA A 39 -14.46 9.83 -0.57
C ALA A 39 -13.02 10.25 -0.95
N ILE A 40 -12.84 10.75 -2.16
CA ILE A 40 -11.59 11.31 -2.72
C ILE A 40 -10.83 12.22 -1.73
N ALA A 41 -11.53 12.87 -0.80
CA ALA A 41 -10.97 13.69 0.26
C ALA A 41 -10.07 12.90 1.24
N ASP A 42 -10.44 11.66 1.57
CA ASP A 42 -9.68 10.81 2.50
C ASP A 42 -8.39 10.29 1.85
N GLU A 43 -8.42 10.00 0.54
CA GLU A 43 -7.23 9.58 -0.20
C GLU A 43 -6.19 10.72 -0.27
N THR A 44 -6.64 11.95 -0.53
CA THR A 44 -5.76 13.12 -0.58
C THR A 44 -5.14 13.40 0.78
N LEU A 45 -5.94 13.34 1.85
CA LEU A 45 -5.45 13.52 3.22
C LEU A 45 -4.42 12.46 3.59
N LEU A 46 -4.72 11.19 3.29
CA LEU A 46 -3.79 10.09 3.56
C LEU A 46 -2.50 10.23 2.75
N ALA A 47 -2.57 10.67 1.50
CA ALA A 47 -1.41 10.92 0.66
C ALA A 47 -0.46 11.94 1.30
N GLU A 48 -0.98 13.01 1.90
CA GLU A 48 -0.17 14.00 2.61
C GLU A 48 0.38 13.47 3.93
N ILE A 49 -0.34 12.57 4.62
CA ILE A 49 0.16 11.93 5.84
C ILE A 49 1.32 11.00 5.52
N VAL A 50 1.21 10.13 4.51
CA VAL A 50 2.30 9.21 4.14
C VAL A 50 3.52 9.94 3.60
N GLU A 51 3.31 11.05 2.89
CA GLU A 51 4.39 11.95 2.43
C GLU A 51 5.12 12.62 3.59
N THR A 52 4.40 12.94 4.67
CA THR A 52 5.02 13.50 5.87
C THR A 52 5.93 12.48 6.58
N PHE A 53 5.61 11.18 6.50
CA PHE A 53 6.48 10.13 7.05
C PHE A 53 7.71 9.85 6.18
N ILE A 54 7.55 9.80 4.86
CA ILE A 54 8.64 9.55 3.90
C ILE A 54 8.53 10.59 2.79
N PRO A 55 9.14 11.77 3.01
CA PRO A 55 9.06 12.87 2.05
C PRO A 55 9.89 12.61 0.79
N GLU A 56 9.48 13.24 -0.28
CA GLU A 56 10.26 13.28 -1.50
C GLU A 56 11.56 14.09 -1.29
N THR A 57 12.67 13.52 -1.75
CA THR A 57 13.99 14.12 -1.66
C THR A 57 14.74 13.90 -3.00
N SER A 58 15.98 13.42 -2.98
CA SER A 58 16.65 12.87 -4.17
C SER A 58 16.06 11.52 -4.61
N THR A 59 15.25 10.91 -3.75
CA THR A 59 14.48 9.68 -4.02
C THR A 59 12.99 9.99 -3.96
N PRO A 60 12.14 9.24 -4.71
CA PRO A 60 10.69 9.41 -4.67
C PRO A 60 10.15 9.25 -3.26
N GLY A 61 9.23 10.12 -2.86
CA GLY A 61 8.49 10.05 -1.60
C GLY A 61 7.39 8.97 -1.60
N ALA A 62 6.77 8.76 -0.45
CA ALA A 62 5.70 7.78 -0.31
C ALA A 62 4.48 8.11 -1.17
N LYS A 63 4.15 9.39 -1.32
CA LYS A 63 3.04 9.85 -2.16
C LYS A 63 3.30 9.57 -3.64
N SER A 64 4.51 9.85 -4.14
CA SER A 64 4.92 9.60 -5.53
C SER A 64 4.86 8.12 -5.89
N LEU A 65 5.15 7.24 -4.93
CA LEU A 65 5.04 5.78 -5.07
C LEU A 65 3.63 5.23 -4.79
N LYS A 66 2.64 6.11 -4.60
CA LYS A 66 1.22 5.74 -4.35
C LYS A 66 1.05 4.82 -3.13
N VAL A 67 1.89 4.97 -2.11
CA VAL A 67 1.85 4.17 -0.89
C VAL A 67 0.51 4.32 -0.15
N GLN A 68 -0.16 5.47 -0.26
CA GLN A 68 -1.50 5.67 0.30
C GLN A 68 -2.52 4.64 -0.21
N GLN A 69 -2.44 4.24 -1.47
CA GLN A 69 -3.33 3.21 -2.03
C GLN A 69 -3.07 1.84 -1.43
N PHE A 70 -1.79 1.51 -1.19
CA PHE A 70 -1.42 0.28 -0.48
C PHE A 70 -1.96 0.29 0.96
N VAL A 71 -1.77 1.41 1.70
CA VAL A 71 -2.26 1.54 3.09
C VAL A 71 -3.78 1.34 3.14
N GLN A 72 -4.53 2.01 2.27
CA GLN A 72 -5.98 1.89 2.20
C GLN A 72 -6.42 0.44 1.94
N ARG A 73 -5.85 -0.20 0.91
CA ARG A 73 -6.17 -1.58 0.56
C ARG A 73 -5.87 -2.54 1.71
N MET A 74 -4.71 -2.39 2.34
CA MET A 74 -4.34 -3.23 3.49
C MET A 74 -5.35 -3.12 4.63
N ILE A 75 -5.79 -1.90 4.97
CA ILE A 75 -6.76 -1.68 6.04
C ILE A 75 -8.11 -2.28 5.66
N GLN A 76 -8.54 -2.10 4.41
CA GLN A 76 -9.83 -2.60 3.96
C GLN A 76 -9.90 -4.12 3.92
N ASP A 77 -8.86 -4.78 3.41
CA ASP A 77 -8.89 -6.20 3.07
C ASP A 77 -8.34 -7.08 4.21
N CYS A 78 -7.41 -6.56 5.02
CA CYS A 78 -6.63 -7.37 5.96
C CYS A 78 -6.86 -7.04 7.44
N TYR A 79 -7.57 -5.96 7.75
CA TYR A 79 -7.76 -5.53 9.14
C TYR A 79 -9.21 -5.68 9.59
N ASP A 80 -9.38 -5.86 10.90
CA ASP A 80 -10.68 -5.97 11.54
C ASP A 80 -11.45 -4.62 11.58
N GLU A 81 -12.73 -4.68 11.87
CA GLU A 81 -13.60 -3.50 11.92
C GLU A 81 -13.15 -2.47 12.98
N LYS A 82 -12.51 -2.93 14.06
CA LYS A 82 -11.97 -2.05 15.09
C LYS A 82 -10.81 -1.21 14.55
N ALA A 83 -9.90 -1.82 13.80
CA ALA A 83 -8.79 -1.12 13.18
C ALA A 83 -9.27 -0.17 12.06
N LYS A 84 -10.28 -0.56 11.29
CA LYS A 84 -10.92 0.31 10.30
C LYS A 84 -11.56 1.54 10.95
N ALA A 85 -12.28 1.34 12.05
CA ALA A 85 -12.85 2.45 12.82
C ALA A 85 -11.77 3.37 13.40
N THR A 86 -10.69 2.80 13.97
CA THR A 86 -9.55 3.56 14.48
C THR A 86 -8.89 4.39 13.37
N PHE A 87 -8.75 3.80 12.18
CA PHE A 87 -8.19 4.50 11.02
C PHE A 87 -9.07 5.68 10.58
N GLN A 88 -10.37 5.47 10.44
CA GLN A 88 -11.31 6.52 10.04
C GLN A 88 -11.41 7.66 11.05
N GLN A 89 -11.45 7.30 12.34
CA GLN A 89 -11.41 8.29 13.43
C GLN A 89 -10.10 9.09 13.42
N GLY A 90 -8.98 8.43 13.18
CA GLY A 90 -7.67 9.08 13.10
C GLY A 90 -7.55 10.06 11.95
N LEU A 91 -8.09 9.75 10.76
CA LEU A 91 -8.15 10.69 9.63
C LEU A 91 -8.98 11.93 10.00
N THR A 92 -10.16 11.73 10.57
CA THR A 92 -11.04 12.83 11.00
C THR A 92 -10.35 13.68 12.06
N GLN A 93 -9.72 13.06 13.06
CA GLN A 93 -8.99 13.74 14.12
C GLN A 93 -7.81 14.53 13.59
N THR A 94 -7.06 14.01 12.61
CA THR A 94 -5.94 14.70 11.97
C THR A 94 -6.40 16.02 11.35
N ASN A 95 -7.51 15.99 10.63
CA ASN A 95 -8.04 17.20 10.00
C ASN A 95 -8.62 18.19 11.02
N THR A 96 -9.28 17.69 12.06
CA THR A 96 -9.80 18.51 13.16
C THR A 96 -8.68 19.23 13.92
N LEU A 97 -7.59 18.53 14.26
CA LEU A 97 -6.43 19.12 14.93
C LEU A 97 -5.70 20.14 14.06
N ALA A 98 -5.61 19.91 12.75
CA ALA A 98 -5.05 20.87 11.81
C ALA A 98 -5.89 22.18 11.79
N GLN A 99 -7.20 22.04 11.73
CA GLN A 99 -8.12 23.15 11.75
C GLN A 99 -8.05 23.96 13.06
N GLN A 100 -7.96 23.27 14.20
CA GLN A 100 -7.83 23.89 15.51
C GLN A 100 -6.48 24.61 15.72
N SER A 101 -5.38 24.02 15.24
CA SER A 101 -4.04 24.55 15.48
C SER A 101 -3.64 25.64 14.50
N TYR A 102 -4.07 25.50 13.23
CA TYR A 102 -3.62 26.38 12.13
C TYR A 102 -4.75 26.99 11.32
N SER A 103 -6.02 26.76 11.68
CA SER A 103 -7.21 27.22 10.95
C SER A 103 -7.22 26.82 9.46
N LYS A 104 -6.54 25.73 9.13
CA LYS A 104 -6.40 25.17 7.79
C LYS A 104 -6.61 23.66 7.82
N PRO A 105 -7.14 23.05 6.75
CA PRO A 105 -7.15 21.60 6.62
C PRO A 105 -5.71 21.08 6.51
N PHE A 106 -5.45 19.85 6.98
CA PHE A 106 -4.12 19.25 7.00
C PHE A 106 -3.41 19.29 5.64
N VAL A 107 -4.16 19.11 4.55
CA VAL A 107 -3.66 19.14 3.18
C VAL A 107 -3.03 20.49 2.80
N GLN A 108 -3.49 21.58 3.42
CA GLN A 108 -2.98 22.95 3.18
C GLN A 108 -1.90 23.39 4.17
N CYS A 109 -1.58 22.55 5.17
CA CYS A 109 -0.52 22.82 6.11
C CYS A 109 0.86 22.67 5.47
N ASP A 110 1.82 23.46 5.93
CA ASP A 110 3.22 23.35 5.53
C ASP A 110 3.85 22.06 6.08
N SER A 111 4.94 21.61 5.47
CA SER A 111 5.65 20.40 5.89
C SER A 111 6.00 20.39 7.39
N GLN A 112 6.46 21.53 7.93
CA GLN A 112 6.80 21.64 9.34
C GLN A 112 5.56 21.51 10.24
N GLN A 113 4.47 22.16 9.87
CA GLN A 113 3.20 22.08 10.59
C GLN A 113 2.63 20.65 10.61
N ARG A 114 2.74 19.94 9.48
CA ARG A 114 2.32 18.53 9.39
C ARG A 114 3.14 17.64 10.32
N ILE A 115 4.45 17.82 10.38
CA ILE A 115 5.35 17.07 11.26
C ILE A 115 4.97 17.32 12.72
N GLU A 116 4.73 18.57 13.11
CA GLU A 116 4.34 18.94 14.48
C GLU A 116 2.98 18.32 14.87
N LEU A 117 1.99 18.36 13.98
CA LEU A 117 0.70 17.74 14.21
C LEU A 117 0.81 16.22 14.39
N LEU A 118 1.54 15.53 13.53
CA LEU A 118 1.72 14.08 13.66
C LEU A 118 2.53 13.69 14.89
N LYS A 119 3.50 14.49 15.31
CA LYS A 119 4.21 14.30 16.58
C LYS A 119 3.24 14.46 17.76
N LYS A 120 2.46 15.52 17.82
CA LYS A 120 1.47 15.75 18.85
C LYS A 120 0.48 14.58 18.94
N MET A 121 -0.01 14.09 17.80
CA MET A 121 -0.88 12.90 17.73
C MET A 121 -0.18 11.62 18.20
N SER A 122 1.13 11.48 17.96
CA SER A 122 1.91 10.34 18.41
C SER A 122 2.09 10.30 19.94
N ASP A 123 2.11 11.47 20.59
CA ASP A 123 2.26 11.58 22.05
C ASP A 123 0.91 11.39 22.75
N GLU A 124 -0.19 11.65 22.07
CA GLU A 124 -1.54 11.51 22.60
C GLU A 124 -2.01 10.05 22.58
N THR A 125 -2.42 9.53 23.74
CA THR A 125 -2.81 8.11 23.89
C THR A 125 -3.96 7.70 22.96
N SER A 126 -4.89 8.60 22.66
CA SER A 126 -6.06 8.34 21.82
C SER A 126 -5.69 8.15 20.33
N SER A 127 -4.74 8.92 19.84
CA SER A 127 -4.32 8.96 18.42
C SER A 127 -3.13 8.05 18.11
N LYS A 128 -2.38 7.65 19.14
CA LYS A 128 -1.18 6.82 19.02
C LYS A 128 -1.40 5.52 18.23
N PRO A 129 -2.50 4.75 18.41
CA PRO A 129 -2.76 3.54 17.63
C PRO A 129 -2.90 3.83 16.14
N PHE A 130 -3.57 4.92 15.76
CA PHE A 130 -3.70 5.37 14.38
C PHE A 130 -2.34 5.71 13.75
N ILE A 131 -1.56 6.54 14.44
CA ILE A 131 -0.22 6.94 13.96
C ILE A 131 0.69 5.71 13.79
N GLY A 132 0.69 4.79 14.77
CA GLY A 132 1.44 3.54 14.70
C GLY A 132 1.02 2.68 13.51
N LEU A 133 -0.28 2.52 13.30
CA LEU A 133 -0.83 1.75 12.18
C LEU A 133 -0.42 2.34 10.82
N VAL A 134 -0.68 3.62 10.60
CA VAL A 134 -0.37 4.28 9.32
C VAL A 134 1.14 4.32 9.06
N LYS A 135 1.94 4.66 10.06
CA LYS A 135 3.41 4.66 9.95
C LYS A 135 3.96 3.29 9.54
N ASN A 136 3.53 2.23 10.22
CA ASN A 136 3.99 0.87 9.93
C ASN A 136 3.60 0.43 8.51
N LEU A 137 2.36 0.71 8.09
CA LEU A 137 1.90 0.40 6.74
C LEU A 137 2.61 1.25 5.69
N THR A 138 2.90 2.52 5.98
CA THR A 138 3.67 3.40 5.08
C THR A 138 5.07 2.86 4.85
N ILE A 139 5.80 2.51 5.92
CA ILE A 139 7.14 1.91 5.81
C ILE A 139 7.07 0.61 5.00
N ARG A 140 6.09 -0.24 5.31
CA ARG A 140 5.90 -1.52 4.63
C ARG A 140 5.59 -1.36 3.14
N GLY A 141 4.69 -0.44 2.79
CA GLY A 141 4.36 -0.12 1.39
C GLY A 141 5.57 0.45 0.64
N TYR A 142 6.31 1.34 1.27
CA TYR A 142 7.50 1.95 0.67
C TYR A 142 8.61 0.92 0.43
N THR A 143 8.96 0.12 1.43
CA THR A 143 10.05 -0.87 1.34
C THR A 143 9.72 -2.06 0.42
N ASN A 144 8.44 -2.31 0.14
CA ASN A 144 8.00 -3.31 -0.84
C ASN A 144 7.69 -2.70 -2.21
N SER A 145 7.93 -1.42 -2.42
CA SER A 145 7.78 -0.81 -3.74
C SER A 145 8.87 -1.29 -4.70
N GLU A 146 8.54 -1.36 -5.98
CA GLU A 146 9.51 -1.70 -7.03
C GLU A 146 10.73 -0.79 -6.98
N HIS A 147 10.50 0.53 -6.79
CA HIS A 147 11.58 1.51 -6.68
C HIS A 147 12.58 1.16 -5.59
N TYR A 148 12.08 0.85 -4.38
CA TYR A 148 12.94 0.49 -3.24
C TYR A 148 13.69 -0.81 -3.49
N LEU A 149 12.97 -1.85 -3.92
CA LEU A 149 13.55 -3.18 -4.12
C LEU A 149 14.62 -3.16 -5.21
N VAL A 150 14.37 -2.52 -6.35
CA VAL A 150 15.29 -2.50 -7.49
C VAL A 150 16.44 -1.52 -7.27
N ASN A 151 16.13 -0.27 -6.86
CA ASN A 151 17.12 0.79 -6.87
C ASN A 151 17.91 0.91 -5.57
N ILE A 152 17.28 0.60 -4.42
CA ILE A 152 17.92 0.76 -3.10
C ILE A 152 18.40 -0.58 -2.57
N ALA A 153 17.50 -1.57 -2.45
CA ALA A 153 17.83 -2.88 -1.90
C ALA A 153 18.61 -3.78 -2.88
N LYS A 154 18.64 -3.44 -4.18
CA LYS A 154 19.24 -4.28 -5.24
C LYS A 154 18.75 -5.72 -5.18
N TYR A 155 17.47 -5.88 -4.83
CA TYR A 155 16.85 -7.18 -4.62
C TYR A 155 16.73 -7.95 -5.93
N ASN A 156 17.23 -9.17 -5.92
CA ASN A 156 17.06 -10.11 -7.04
C ASN A 156 16.23 -11.31 -6.55
N ILE A 157 15.04 -11.46 -7.14
CA ILE A 157 14.08 -12.51 -6.76
C ILE A 157 14.60 -13.93 -7.04
N ALA A 158 15.49 -14.07 -8.02
CA ALA A 158 16.08 -15.36 -8.40
C ALA A 158 17.60 -15.19 -8.61
N PRO A 159 18.38 -15.06 -7.51
CA PRO A 159 19.82 -15.00 -7.64
C PRO A 159 20.33 -16.33 -8.24
N GLY A 160 21.12 -16.25 -9.33
CA GLY A 160 21.65 -17.43 -10.03
C GLY A 160 22.67 -18.22 -9.22
N PHE A 161 23.11 -17.70 -8.08
CA PHE A 161 24.10 -18.30 -7.18
C PHE A 161 23.94 -17.79 -5.75
N TYR A 162 24.42 -18.57 -4.81
CA TYR A 162 24.39 -18.26 -3.39
C TYR A 162 25.77 -17.84 -2.91
N HIS A 163 25.85 -16.65 -2.32
CA HIS A 163 27.04 -16.18 -1.59
C HIS A 163 26.80 -16.30 -0.09
N GLY A 164 27.26 -17.40 0.53
CA GLY A 164 27.05 -17.66 1.95
C GLY A 164 27.83 -16.76 2.90
N CYS A 165 29.02 -16.29 2.47
CA CYS A 165 29.88 -15.42 3.27
C CYS A 165 30.37 -14.29 2.41
N VAL A 166 29.89 -13.09 2.63
CA VAL A 166 30.35 -11.86 1.96
C VAL A 166 30.91 -10.92 3.01
N PRO A 167 32.10 -10.31 2.78
CA PRO A 167 32.60 -9.27 3.67
C PRO A 167 31.59 -8.12 3.76
N VAL A 168 31.33 -7.64 4.98
CA VAL A 168 30.51 -6.44 5.17
C VAL A 168 31.35 -5.24 4.72
N THR A 169 31.01 -4.63 3.61
CA THR A 169 31.57 -3.33 3.21
C THR A 169 30.96 -2.26 4.09
N GLN A 170 31.79 -1.60 4.90
CA GLN A 170 31.44 -0.42 5.67
C GLN A 170 31.23 0.79 4.74
#